data_3a7f9909e5bc14b735a48774466a9956
#
_entry.id   3a7f9909e5bc14b735a48774466a9956
#
_cell.length_a   1.000
_cell.length_b   1.000
_cell.length_c   1.000
_cell.angle_alpha   90.00
_cell.angle_beta   90.00
_cell.angle_gamma   90.00
#
_symmetry.space_group_name_H-M   'P 1'
#
loop_
_entity.id
_entity.type
_entity.pdbx_description
1 polymer ?
#
loop_
_entity_poly.entity_id
_entity_poly.type
_entity_poly.pdbx_seq_one_letter_code
_entity_poly.pdbx_strand_id
1 'polypeptide(L)'
;SVPSGSTLAKFNPATGKGETNTFTSAWSHPGMTLAPGEGAVLDNKGDAFSVLLTGFTPWQKTSLFIPAGDSVVSPALAKGGLLSSRLGLPLAEGLVVKLLKNGTGKYDAYTVSNGAWTPAEPVVALGQAFIVTAPSAMQWSHDPTVPQVTSQPSDAQVLSGGQAGFIVKAVGEPLAYQWLFDGKPIAGATASAIQLPVVSIANAGHYSVLVSNGFGKTISESARLDIYYKLKLALEGRGGIGVDPEKSVFLAGNKVTLSASSATGYSWMHWSGDAAGSDETISVTMDAHKTITANFSRDYILPDLSGAGFDVKGRFTFLLSSEPGANCEIQGSTDGIRWYKLVDYQNKNGLVRIPMAYNAGVEKQFVRVLVADELSPGRLAGHSLNGVGYVNLDIPPG
;
A
#
# COMPACT_ATOMS: atom_id res chain seq x y z
N SER A 1 -57.12 25.42 25.26
CA SER A 1 -58.08 24.30 25.37
C SER A 1 -58.30 23.65 24.00
N VAL A 2 -58.53 22.34 23.94
CA VAL A 2 -58.85 21.66 22.70
C VAL A 2 -60.21 22.17 22.22
N PRO A 3 -60.33 22.61 20.93
CA PRO A 3 -61.62 23.05 20.39
C PRO A 3 -62.64 21.90 20.32
N SER A 4 -63.91 22.18 20.62
CA SER A 4 -64.99 21.19 20.51
C SER A 4 -65.15 20.73 19.06
N GLY A 5 -65.34 19.45 18.84
CA GLY A 5 -65.43 18.82 17.52
C GLY A 5 -64.05 18.38 16.93
N SER A 6 -62.92 18.70 17.61
CA SER A 6 -61.64 18.17 17.21
C SER A 6 -61.60 16.65 17.38
N THR A 7 -60.90 15.95 16.48
CA THR A 7 -60.82 14.50 16.49
C THR A 7 -59.35 14.03 16.47
N LEU A 8 -59.06 12.99 17.25
CA LEU A 8 -57.83 12.24 17.18
C LEU A 8 -58.14 10.85 16.61
N ALA A 9 -57.66 10.59 15.44
CA ALA A 9 -57.86 9.31 14.77
C ALA A 9 -56.54 8.52 14.71
N LYS A 10 -56.49 7.31 15.26
CA LYS A 10 -55.39 6.36 15.09
C LYS A 10 -55.80 5.23 14.18
N PHE A 11 -54.84 4.72 13.42
CA PHE A 11 -55.03 3.58 12.54
C PHE A 11 -54.53 2.30 13.24
N ASN A 12 -55.43 1.29 13.28
CA ASN A 12 -55.05 -0.02 13.78
C ASN A 12 -54.58 -0.91 12.62
N PRO A 13 -53.28 -1.18 12.47
CA PRO A 13 -52.75 -1.92 11.34
C PRO A 13 -53.19 -3.40 11.32
N ALA A 14 -53.57 -3.97 12.46
CA ALA A 14 -54.01 -5.36 12.54
C ALA A 14 -55.44 -5.56 12.02
N THR A 15 -56.29 -4.54 12.12
CA THR A 15 -57.70 -4.60 11.73
C THR A 15 -58.03 -3.80 10.47
N GLY A 16 -57.09 -2.96 10.01
CA GLY A 16 -57.34 -2.01 8.91
C GLY A 16 -58.35 -0.91 9.23
N LYS A 17 -58.71 -0.74 10.51
CA LYS A 17 -59.74 0.24 10.93
C LYS A 17 -59.15 1.41 11.68
N GLY A 18 -59.72 2.59 11.49
CA GLY A 18 -59.47 3.77 12.27
C GLY A 18 -60.24 3.75 13.59
N GLU A 19 -59.58 4.08 14.70
CA GLU A 19 -60.23 4.45 15.95
C GLU A 19 -60.27 5.98 16.06
N THR A 20 -61.46 6.56 16.22
CA THR A 20 -61.61 8.00 16.34
C THR A 20 -62.03 8.39 17.74
N ASN A 21 -61.31 9.33 18.31
CA ASN A 21 -61.56 9.94 19.57
C ASN A 21 -61.99 11.41 19.35
N THR A 22 -63.17 11.77 19.77
CA THR A 22 -63.71 13.11 19.53
C THR A 22 -63.71 13.91 20.83
N PHE A 23 -63.30 15.16 20.77
CA PHE A 23 -63.33 16.10 21.88
C PHE A 23 -64.61 16.96 21.80
N THR A 24 -65.34 16.97 22.90
CA THR A 24 -66.47 17.88 23.06
C THR A 24 -66.22 18.84 24.23
N SER A 25 -66.35 18.38 25.45
CA SER A 25 -65.84 18.98 26.67
C SER A 25 -64.74 18.10 27.31
N ALA A 26 -64.70 16.86 26.88
CA ALA A 26 -63.67 15.85 27.17
C ALA A 26 -63.53 14.95 25.95
N TRP A 27 -62.45 14.15 25.91
CA TRP A 27 -62.26 13.13 24.89
C TRP A 27 -63.22 11.95 25.08
N SER A 28 -63.86 11.49 24.00
CA SER A 28 -64.81 10.38 24.04
C SER A 28 -64.16 9.05 24.49
N HIS A 29 -62.89 8.91 24.26
CA HIS A 29 -62.08 7.76 24.69
C HIS A 29 -60.80 8.26 25.40
N PRO A 30 -60.91 8.66 26.73
CA PRO A 30 -59.81 9.26 27.43
C PRO A 30 -58.64 8.30 27.70
N GLY A 31 -58.88 6.99 27.54
CA GLY A 31 -57.83 5.95 27.67
C GLY A 31 -57.15 5.56 26.37
N MET A 32 -57.40 6.26 25.25
CA MET A 32 -56.74 5.97 23.97
C MET A 32 -55.20 6.16 24.10
N THR A 33 -54.44 5.14 23.77
CA THR A 33 -52.98 5.14 23.82
C THR A 33 -52.44 4.89 22.44
N LEU A 34 -51.22 5.33 22.18
CA LEU A 34 -50.42 5.01 20.99
C LEU A 34 -49.31 4.07 21.40
N ALA A 35 -49.20 2.93 20.78
CA ALA A 35 -48.05 2.04 20.93
C ALA A 35 -46.81 2.63 20.19
N PRO A 36 -45.60 2.23 20.54
CA PRO A 36 -44.44 2.66 19.81
C PRO A 36 -44.53 2.32 18.32
N GLY A 37 -44.40 3.36 17.45
CA GLY A 37 -44.54 3.25 16.01
C GLY A 37 -45.96 3.48 15.47
N GLU A 38 -46.99 3.52 16.31
CA GLU A 38 -48.31 3.94 15.87
C GLU A 38 -48.36 5.45 15.62
N GLY A 39 -49.04 5.83 14.59
CA GLY A 39 -49.36 7.23 14.27
C GLY A 39 -50.83 7.58 14.51
N ALA A 40 -51.09 8.84 14.78
CA ALA A 40 -52.45 9.36 14.84
C ALA A 40 -52.56 10.70 14.09
N VAL A 41 -53.72 10.98 13.56
CA VAL A 41 -54.07 12.26 12.92
C VAL A 41 -54.96 13.07 13.85
N LEU A 42 -54.53 14.27 14.19
CA LEU A 42 -55.31 15.24 14.93
C LEU A 42 -55.97 16.21 13.93
N ASP A 43 -57.29 16.18 13.85
CA ASP A 43 -58.08 17.17 13.11
C ASP A 43 -58.56 18.25 14.10
N ASN A 44 -57.91 19.42 14.02
CA ASN A 44 -58.24 20.56 14.88
C ASN A 44 -59.34 21.44 14.24
N LYS A 45 -60.43 21.60 14.93
CA LYS A 45 -61.59 22.36 14.43
C LYS A 45 -61.62 23.82 14.86
N GLY A 46 -60.55 24.33 15.47
CA GLY A 46 -60.50 25.74 15.93
C GLY A 46 -59.08 26.28 15.95
N ASP A 47 -58.84 27.20 16.86
CA ASP A 47 -57.53 27.84 17.02
C ASP A 47 -56.39 26.85 17.39
N ALA A 48 -55.14 27.24 17.13
CA ALA A 48 -53.98 26.44 17.43
C ALA A 48 -53.88 26.17 18.93
N PHE A 49 -53.53 24.95 19.33
CA PHE A 49 -53.29 24.53 20.70
C PHE A 49 -52.14 23.57 20.80
N SER A 50 -51.58 23.45 21.98
CA SER A 50 -50.50 22.50 22.27
C SER A 50 -51.04 21.24 22.94
N VAL A 51 -50.57 20.07 22.53
CA VAL A 51 -50.84 18.78 23.13
C VAL A 51 -49.55 18.28 23.77
N LEU A 52 -49.57 17.93 25.03
CA LEU A 52 -48.47 17.23 25.69
C LEU A 52 -48.77 15.73 25.62
N LEU A 53 -47.93 15.02 24.93
CA LEU A 53 -47.89 13.56 24.88
C LEU A 53 -46.81 13.06 25.84
N THR A 54 -47.19 12.21 26.79
CA THR A 54 -46.25 11.60 27.73
C THR A 54 -46.16 10.09 27.44
N GLY A 55 -44.95 9.54 27.57
CA GLY A 55 -44.73 8.12 27.33
C GLY A 55 -43.32 7.72 27.66
N PHE A 56 -43.02 6.45 27.48
CA PHE A 56 -41.68 5.88 27.64
C PHE A 56 -41.09 5.59 26.29
N THR A 57 -39.82 5.90 26.08
CA THR A 57 -39.05 5.44 24.95
C THR A 57 -38.62 3.98 25.14
N PRO A 58 -38.83 3.11 24.14
CA PRO A 58 -38.37 1.72 24.29
C PRO A 58 -36.83 1.65 24.36
N TRP A 59 -36.35 0.89 25.35
CA TRP A 59 -34.92 0.62 25.57
C TRP A 59 -34.47 -0.70 24.89
N GLN A 60 -35.41 -1.41 24.27
CA GLN A 60 -35.16 -2.69 23.58
C GLN A 60 -35.45 -2.54 22.09
N LYS A 61 -34.91 -3.47 21.31
CA LYS A 61 -35.21 -3.55 19.90
C LYS A 61 -36.72 -3.69 19.72
N THR A 62 -37.30 -2.77 18.96
CA THR A 62 -38.70 -2.79 18.59
C THR A 62 -38.83 -3.06 17.11
N SER A 63 -39.91 -3.73 16.71
CA SER A 63 -40.23 -3.98 15.33
C SER A 63 -41.71 -3.63 15.06
N LEU A 64 -41.91 -2.70 14.16
CA LEU A 64 -43.24 -2.34 13.70
C LEU A 64 -43.54 -3.14 12.44
N PHE A 65 -44.61 -3.91 12.48
CA PHE A 65 -45.17 -4.56 11.30
C PHE A 65 -46.01 -3.53 10.49
N ILE A 66 -45.66 -3.34 9.25
CA ILE A 66 -46.39 -2.49 8.29
C ILE A 66 -47.00 -3.42 7.25
N PRO A 67 -48.35 -3.57 7.23
CA PRO A 67 -49.02 -4.41 6.24
C PRO A 67 -48.89 -3.80 4.84
N ALA A 68 -49.19 -4.60 3.82
CA ALA A 68 -49.37 -4.06 2.46
C ALA A 68 -50.53 -3.05 2.41
N GLY A 69 -50.36 -1.98 1.63
CA GLY A 69 -51.30 -0.88 1.55
C GLY A 69 -50.98 0.29 2.47
N ASP A 70 -51.98 1.09 2.78
CA ASP A 70 -51.81 2.33 3.55
C ASP A 70 -51.78 2.07 5.06
N SER A 71 -50.84 2.66 5.73
CA SER A 71 -50.70 2.65 7.21
C SER A 71 -50.26 4.04 7.70
N VAL A 72 -50.76 4.44 8.86
CA VAL A 72 -50.28 5.65 9.55
C VAL A 72 -49.29 5.20 10.62
N VAL A 73 -48.03 5.62 10.46
CA VAL A 73 -46.96 5.20 11.35
C VAL A 73 -46.16 6.41 11.84
N SER A 74 -45.39 6.20 12.90
CA SER A 74 -44.37 7.16 13.36
C SER A 74 -43.10 6.39 13.73
N PRO A 75 -41.91 7.04 13.77
CA PRO A 75 -40.76 6.39 14.31
C PRO A 75 -41.00 5.93 15.75
N ALA A 76 -40.73 4.67 16.06
CA ALA A 76 -40.87 4.12 17.42
C ALA A 76 -39.89 4.72 18.42
N LEU A 77 -38.95 5.54 17.94
CA LEU A 77 -37.93 6.21 18.72
C LEU A 77 -38.26 7.67 18.93
N ALA A 78 -37.91 8.21 20.07
CA ALA A 78 -37.98 9.66 20.36
C ALA A 78 -36.93 10.43 19.54
N LYS A 79 -36.99 10.32 18.22
CA LYS A 79 -35.99 10.87 17.30
C LYS A 79 -36.60 11.21 15.95
N GLY A 80 -36.14 12.30 15.33
CA GLY A 80 -36.44 12.67 13.95
C GLY A 80 -35.23 12.47 13.05
N GLY A 81 -35.44 12.54 11.74
CA GLY A 81 -34.39 12.48 10.74
C GLY A 81 -34.80 11.84 9.42
N LEU A 82 -33.84 11.50 8.61
CA LEU A 82 -34.03 10.80 7.35
C LEU A 82 -34.58 9.38 7.60
N LEU A 83 -35.63 9.00 6.86
CA LEU A 83 -36.42 7.81 7.17
C LEU A 83 -35.66 6.50 7.02
N SER A 84 -34.92 6.33 5.94
CA SER A 84 -34.19 5.07 5.72
C SER A 84 -32.76 5.11 6.28
N SER A 85 -31.99 6.14 5.93
CA SER A 85 -30.57 6.22 6.29
C SER A 85 -30.32 6.49 7.78
N ARG A 86 -31.30 7.07 8.48
CA ARG A 86 -31.17 7.40 9.91
C ARG A 86 -32.16 6.68 10.83
N LEU A 87 -33.36 6.41 10.35
CA LEU A 87 -34.42 5.78 11.13
C LEU A 87 -34.68 4.32 10.70
N GLY A 88 -33.98 3.84 9.66
CA GLY A 88 -33.97 2.43 9.27
C GLY A 88 -35.24 1.92 8.59
N LEU A 89 -36.09 2.80 8.03
CA LEU A 89 -37.23 2.34 7.22
C LEU A 89 -36.68 1.60 5.98
N PRO A 90 -37.03 0.32 5.76
CA PRO A 90 -36.51 -0.44 4.63
C PRO A 90 -36.91 0.18 3.29
N LEU A 91 -35.99 0.21 2.34
CA LEU A 91 -36.22 0.62 0.96
C LEU A 91 -36.87 -0.54 0.20
N ALA A 92 -38.16 -0.45 -0.06
CA ALA A 92 -38.88 -1.39 -0.91
C ALA A 92 -39.28 -0.69 -2.20
N GLU A 93 -39.09 -1.30 -3.35
CA GLU A 93 -39.48 -0.73 -4.65
C GLU A 93 -40.97 -0.47 -4.68
N GLY A 94 -41.39 0.76 -5.05
CA GLY A 94 -42.76 1.18 -5.03
C GLY A 94 -43.30 1.61 -3.66
N LEU A 95 -42.49 1.65 -2.60
CA LEU A 95 -42.86 2.21 -1.30
C LEU A 95 -43.13 3.71 -1.45
N VAL A 96 -44.30 4.15 -0.94
CA VAL A 96 -44.65 5.57 -0.93
C VAL A 96 -44.81 6.07 0.50
N VAL A 97 -44.21 7.21 0.80
CA VAL A 97 -44.35 7.93 2.07
C VAL A 97 -45.00 9.27 1.78
N LYS A 98 -46.03 9.62 2.58
CA LYS A 98 -46.74 10.91 2.47
C LYS A 98 -46.59 11.66 3.78
N LEU A 99 -45.94 12.82 3.76
CA LEU A 99 -45.79 13.73 4.90
C LEU A 99 -46.83 14.83 4.83
N LEU A 100 -47.62 15.02 5.89
CA LEU A 100 -48.60 16.10 5.95
C LEU A 100 -47.88 17.47 6.04
N LYS A 101 -48.26 18.38 5.15
CA LYS A 101 -47.92 19.80 5.23
C LYS A 101 -48.81 20.52 6.25
N ASN A 102 -48.26 20.86 7.38
CA ASN A 102 -48.99 21.60 8.41
C ASN A 102 -49.66 22.86 7.87
N GLY A 103 -50.92 23.06 8.23
CA GLY A 103 -51.71 24.22 7.85
C GLY A 103 -52.30 24.20 6.42
N THR A 104 -51.99 23.21 5.59
CA THR A 104 -52.49 23.15 4.21
C THR A 104 -53.44 21.97 3.93
N GLY A 105 -53.43 20.94 4.77
CA GLY A 105 -54.12 19.67 4.53
C GLY A 105 -53.60 18.84 3.35
N LYS A 106 -52.46 19.27 2.75
CA LYS A 106 -51.84 18.57 1.60
C LYS A 106 -50.68 17.72 2.06
N TYR A 107 -50.31 16.74 1.26
CA TYR A 107 -49.19 15.84 1.52
C TYR A 107 -48.08 16.04 0.48
N ASP A 108 -46.83 16.00 0.96
CA ASP A 108 -45.68 15.74 0.10
C ASP A 108 -45.50 14.22 -0.01
N ALA A 109 -45.40 13.74 -1.24
CA ALA A 109 -45.23 12.33 -1.51
C ALA A 109 -43.77 12.02 -1.94
N TYR A 110 -43.24 10.94 -1.40
CA TYR A 110 -41.92 10.43 -1.67
C TYR A 110 -42.06 8.97 -2.06
N THR A 111 -41.42 8.56 -3.15
CA THR A 111 -41.51 7.19 -3.68
C THR A 111 -40.14 6.56 -3.79
N VAL A 112 -40.01 5.29 -3.46
CA VAL A 112 -38.80 4.51 -3.73
C VAL A 112 -38.88 3.96 -5.15
N SER A 113 -37.90 4.33 -5.99
CA SER A 113 -37.75 3.85 -7.36
C SER A 113 -36.31 3.62 -7.68
N ASN A 114 -35.98 2.46 -8.30
CA ASN A 114 -34.61 2.01 -8.56
C ASN A 114 -33.72 2.01 -7.30
N GLY A 115 -34.28 1.61 -6.16
CA GLY A 115 -33.57 1.52 -4.88
C GLY A 115 -33.26 2.87 -4.21
N ALA A 116 -33.81 3.98 -4.71
CA ALA A 116 -33.59 5.32 -4.18
C ALA A 116 -34.91 6.11 -3.99
N TRP A 117 -34.89 7.08 -3.07
CA TRP A 117 -36.01 7.99 -2.86
C TRP A 117 -36.11 9.05 -3.97
N THR A 118 -37.32 9.30 -4.40
CA THR A 118 -37.65 10.38 -5.36
C THR A 118 -38.77 11.26 -4.76
N PRO A 119 -38.60 12.62 -4.70
CA PRO A 119 -37.49 13.42 -5.21
C PRO A 119 -36.18 13.32 -4.37
N ALA A 120 -36.27 13.00 -3.09
CA ALA A 120 -35.17 12.82 -2.14
C ALA A 120 -35.67 12.02 -0.95
N GLU A 121 -34.76 11.53 -0.08
CA GLU A 121 -35.15 10.83 1.14
C GLU A 121 -35.93 11.75 2.07
N PRO A 122 -37.18 11.34 2.52
CA PRO A 122 -37.99 12.16 3.40
C PRO A 122 -37.40 12.32 4.79
N VAL A 123 -37.55 13.52 5.35
CA VAL A 123 -37.12 13.86 6.73
C VAL A 123 -38.39 14.00 7.58
N VAL A 124 -38.46 13.27 8.66
CA VAL A 124 -39.54 13.37 9.64
C VAL A 124 -39.07 14.08 10.92
N ALA A 125 -39.92 14.92 11.46
CA ALA A 125 -39.68 15.56 12.75
C ALA A 125 -39.88 14.57 13.92
N LEU A 126 -39.33 14.91 15.08
CA LEU A 126 -39.64 14.17 16.32
C LEU A 126 -41.14 14.11 16.56
N GLY A 127 -41.68 12.91 16.73
CA GLY A 127 -43.08 12.68 16.98
C GLY A 127 -44.02 12.87 15.76
N GLN A 128 -43.48 13.15 14.58
CA GLN A 128 -44.26 13.29 13.36
C GLN A 128 -44.71 11.91 12.86
N ALA A 129 -46.01 11.73 12.73
CA ALA A 129 -46.60 10.59 12.02
C ALA A 129 -46.67 10.87 10.51
N PHE A 130 -46.70 9.81 9.72
CA PHE A 130 -46.78 9.86 8.26
C PHE A 130 -47.56 8.66 7.72
N ILE A 131 -48.07 8.80 6.50
CA ILE A 131 -48.71 7.68 5.80
C ILE A 131 -47.65 6.92 5.04
N VAL A 132 -47.64 5.59 5.18
CA VAL A 132 -46.84 4.66 4.37
C VAL A 132 -47.80 3.85 3.52
N THR A 133 -47.60 3.84 2.20
CA THR A 133 -48.23 2.89 1.28
C THR A 133 -47.18 1.84 0.94
N ALA A 134 -47.24 0.67 1.57
CA ALA A 134 -46.29 -0.40 1.38
C ALA A 134 -46.73 -1.34 0.23
N PRO A 135 -45.85 -1.68 -0.75
CA PRO A 135 -46.21 -2.57 -1.86
C PRO A 135 -46.40 -4.01 -1.39
N SER A 136 -45.79 -4.41 -0.30
CA SER A 136 -45.92 -5.68 0.40
C SER A 136 -45.74 -5.48 1.90
N ALA A 137 -46.17 -6.44 2.70
CA ALA A 137 -45.94 -6.39 4.14
C ALA A 137 -44.45 -6.34 4.48
N MET A 138 -44.09 -5.47 5.41
CA MET A 138 -42.70 -5.22 5.77
C MET A 138 -42.54 -5.06 7.28
N GLN A 139 -41.29 -5.27 7.78
CA GLN A 139 -40.93 -5.05 9.16
C GLN A 139 -40.02 -3.81 9.24
N TRP A 140 -40.37 -2.85 10.08
CA TRP A 140 -39.55 -1.70 10.39
C TRP A 140 -38.96 -1.87 11.79
N SER A 141 -37.70 -2.27 11.87
CA SER A 141 -37.02 -2.56 13.15
C SER A 141 -36.22 -1.37 13.62
N HIS A 142 -36.32 -1.07 14.92
CA HIS A 142 -35.55 -0.07 15.61
C HIS A 142 -34.71 -0.76 16.69
N ASP A 143 -33.40 -0.62 16.60
CA ASP A 143 -32.48 -1.12 17.62
C ASP A 143 -31.91 0.07 18.40
N PRO A 144 -32.32 0.30 19.66
CA PRO A 144 -31.89 1.43 20.46
C PRO A 144 -30.44 1.28 20.98
N THR A 145 -29.75 0.22 20.61
CA THR A 145 -28.38 -0.02 21.10
C THR A 145 -27.38 0.85 20.33
N VAL A 146 -26.35 1.29 21.06
CA VAL A 146 -25.17 1.89 20.42
C VAL A 146 -24.48 0.83 19.56
N PRO A 147 -23.77 1.23 18.51
CA PRO A 147 -23.04 0.27 17.67
C PRO A 147 -22.05 -0.54 18.49
N GLN A 148 -21.97 -1.84 18.20
CA GLN A 148 -20.96 -2.72 18.77
C GLN A 148 -20.11 -3.30 17.65
N VAL A 149 -18.79 -3.12 17.75
CA VAL A 149 -17.83 -3.75 16.82
C VAL A 149 -17.71 -5.23 17.18
N THR A 150 -18.05 -6.11 16.26
CA THR A 150 -18.01 -7.58 16.43
C THR A 150 -16.79 -8.22 15.78
N SER A 151 -16.11 -7.52 14.86
CA SER A 151 -14.83 -7.93 14.28
C SER A 151 -13.97 -6.69 14.09
N GLN A 152 -12.82 -6.70 14.73
CA GLN A 152 -11.84 -5.61 14.65
C GLN A 152 -11.06 -5.66 13.34
N PRO A 153 -10.59 -4.51 12.81
CA PRO A 153 -9.61 -4.51 11.73
C PRO A 153 -8.29 -5.12 12.21
N SER A 154 -7.57 -5.78 11.31
CA SER A 154 -6.31 -6.48 11.61
C SER A 154 -5.12 -5.75 11.01
N ASP A 155 -3.96 -5.87 11.66
CA ASP A 155 -2.69 -5.33 11.17
C ASP A 155 -2.35 -5.86 9.79
N ALA A 156 -1.67 -5.04 9.00
CA ALA A 156 -1.22 -5.36 7.65
C ALA A 156 0.25 -5.02 7.45
N GLN A 157 0.96 -5.89 6.71
CA GLN A 157 2.35 -5.72 6.33
C GLN A 157 2.45 -5.79 4.80
N VAL A 158 2.88 -4.72 4.17
CA VAL A 158 2.82 -4.59 2.72
C VAL A 158 4.11 -4.00 2.17
N LEU A 159 4.56 -4.51 1.03
CA LEU A 159 5.64 -3.87 0.27
C LEU A 159 5.14 -2.53 -0.30
N SER A 160 5.99 -1.52 -0.27
CA SER A 160 5.72 -0.24 -0.95
C SER A 160 5.33 -0.47 -2.41
N GLY A 161 4.29 0.22 -2.89
CA GLY A 161 3.67 0.00 -4.19
C GLY A 161 2.61 -1.11 -4.23
N GLY A 162 2.44 -1.90 -3.15
CA GLY A 162 1.40 -2.92 -3.02
C GLY A 162 0.04 -2.34 -2.62
N GLN A 163 -0.90 -3.22 -2.29
CA GLN A 163 -2.26 -2.88 -1.87
C GLN A 163 -2.47 -3.26 -0.41
N ALA A 164 -3.25 -2.45 0.32
CA ALA A 164 -3.71 -2.75 1.67
C ALA A 164 -5.22 -2.52 1.77
N GLY A 165 -5.86 -3.13 2.77
CA GLY A 165 -7.26 -2.89 3.07
C GLY A 165 -7.61 -3.32 4.49
N PHE A 166 -8.62 -2.66 5.06
CA PHE A 166 -9.12 -2.95 6.39
C PHE A 166 -10.62 -3.12 6.35
N ILE A 167 -11.12 -4.03 7.17
CA ILE A 167 -12.54 -4.38 7.26
C ILE A 167 -12.94 -4.40 8.72
N VAL A 168 -14.14 -3.90 9.01
CA VAL A 168 -14.79 -3.99 10.32
C VAL A 168 -16.15 -4.68 10.17
N LYS A 169 -16.58 -5.41 11.20
CA LYS A 169 -17.98 -5.84 11.34
C LYS A 169 -18.56 -5.23 12.61
N ALA A 170 -19.79 -4.75 12.51
CA ALA A 170 -20.50 -4.16 13.62
C ALA A 170 -21.99 -4.50 13.56
N VAL A 171 -22.68 -4.36 14.69
CA VAL A 171 -24.15 -4.51 14.85
C VAL A 171 -24.71 -3.26 15.52
N GLY A 172 -26.04 -3.06 15.41
CA GLY A 172 -26.74 -1.87 15.96
C GLY A 172 -27.27 -0.95 14.84
N GLU A 173 -27.91 -1.55 13.82
CA GLU A 173 -28.46 -0.86 12.64
C GLU A 173 -29.41 0.31 12.96
N PRO A 174 -29.47 1.35 12.10
CA PRO A 174 -28.67 1.55 10.90
C PRO A 174 -27.26 2.09 11.23
N LEU A 175 -26.22 1.58 10.57
CA LEU A 175 -24.82 1.92 10.84
C LEU A 175 -24.27 2.93 9.82
N ALA A 176 -23.52 3.91 10.33
CA ALA A 176 -22.66 4.79 9.55
C ALA A 176 -21.20 4.58 9.98
N TYR A 177 -20.28 4.66 9.02
CA TYR A 177 -18.84 4.44 9.23
C TYR A 177 -18.04 5.67 8.86
N GLN A 178 -16.91 5.87 9.52
CA GLN A 178 -15.89 6.84 9.14
C GLN A 178 -14.52 6.30 9.54
N TRP A 179 -13.71 5.93 8.55
CA TRP A 179 -12.32 5.52 8.79
C TRP A 179 -11.45 6.69 9.17
N LEU A 180 -10.52 6.41 10.07
CA LEU A 180 -9.54 7.35 10.61
C LEU A 180 -8.13 6.83 10.32
N PHE A 181 -7.23 7.72 9.96
CA PHE A 181 -5.80 7.50 9.86
C PHE A 181 -5.10 8.35 10.92
N ASP A 182 -4.37 7.72 11.84
CA ASP A 182 -3.76 8.36 13.00
C ASP A 182 -4.73 9.30 13.74
N GLY A 183 -5.97 8.84 13.92
CA GLY A 183 -7.05 9.57 14.59
C GLY A 183 -7.72 10.65 13.75
N LYS A 184 -7.29 10.91 12.51
CA LYS A 184 -7.88 11.92 11.62
C LYS A 184 -8.81 11.28 10.58
N PRO A 185 -9.99 11.87 10.30
CA PRO A 185 -10.92 11.32 9.32
C PRO A 185 -10.32 11.26 7.90
N ILE A 186 -10.50 10.11 7.26
CA ILE A 186 -10.16 9.92 5.84
C ILE A 186 -11.38 10.33 5.01
N ALA A 187 -11.24 11.34 4.16
CA ALA A 187 -12.33 11.85 3.35
C ALA A 187 -12.93 10.75 2.45
N GLY A 188 -14.27 10.59 2.47
CA GLY A 188 -14.99 9.62 1.66
C GLY A 188 -14.90 8.16 2.13
N ALA A 189 -14.15 7.84 3.17
CA ALA A 189 -14.02 6.49 3.70
C ALA A 189 -15.16 6.16 4.68
N THR A 190 -16.37 5.94 4.14
CA THR A 190 -17.62 5.77 4.89
C THR A 190 -18.25 4.39 4.75
N ALA A 191 -17.55 3.41 4.20
CA ALA A 191 -17.99 2.03 4.12
C ALA A 191 -17.44 1.18 5.28
N SER A 192 -17.95 -0.04 5.48
CA SER A 192 -17.42 -1.01 6.45
C SER A 192 -16.02 -1.53 6.11
N ALA A 193 -15.50 -1.21 4.93
CA ALA A 193 -14.15 -1.53 4.50
C ALA A 193 -13.50 -0.31 3.83
N ILE A 194 -12.17 -0.21 3.98
CA ILE A 194 -11.34 0.75 3.25
C ILE A 194 -10.30 -0.01 2.42
N GLN A 195 -10.06 0.44 1.18
CA GLN A 195 -9.05 -0.09 0.29
C GLN A 195 -8.02 1.00 -0.04
N LEU A 196 -6.75 0.64 0.03
CA LEU A 196 -5.61 1.45 -0.34
C LEU A 196 -4.95 0.78 -1.55
N PRO A 197 -5.26 1.21 -2.79
CA PRO A 197 -4.86 0.50 -4.01
C PRO A 197 -3.35 0.54 -4.28
N VAL A 198 -2.67 1.55 -3.77
CA VAL A 198 -1.21 1.69 -3.83
C VAL A 198 -0.74 2.32 -2.53
N VAL A 199 0.12 1.61 -1.78
CA VAL A 199 0.64 2.12 -0.51
C VAL A 199 2.09 2.57 -0.63
N SER A 200 2.41 3.60 0.14
CA SER A 200 3.76 4.15 0.32
C SER A 200 4.02 4.37 1.81
N ILE A 201 5.19 4.89 2.16
CA ILE A 201 5.51 5.26 3.55
C ILE A 201 4.52 6.25 4.15
N ALA A 202 3.90 7.10 3.33
CA ALA A 202 2.89 8.06 3.79
C ALA A 202 1.58 7.39 4.29
N ASN A 203 1.38 6.11 3.96
CA ASN A 203 0.24 5.33 4.41
C ASN A 203 0.56 4.48 5.65
N ALA A 204 1.84 4.39 6.06
CA ALA A 204 2.23 3.68 7.27
C ALA A 204 1.69 4.41 8.51
N GLY A 205 1.00 3.68 9.38
CA GLY A 205 0.38 4.28 10.57
C GLY A 205 -0.79 3.44 11.09
N HIS A 206 -1.66 4.06 11.84
CA HIS A 206 -2.75 3.40 12.54
C HIS A 206 -4.10 3.74 11.92
N TYR A 207 -4.87 2.70 11.59
CA TYR A 207 -6.20 2.78 11.01
C TYR A 207 -7.23 2.32 12.02
N SER A 208 -8.26 3.13 12.26
CA SER A 208 -9.43 2.78 13.06
C SER A 208 -10.69 3.27 12.39
N VAL A 209 -11.85 2.79 12.80
CA VAL A 209 -13.13 3.23 12.25
C VAL A 209 -14.09 3.63 13.35
N LEU A 210 -14.67 4.82 13.20
CA LEU A 210 -15.78 5.29 13.97
C LEU A 210 -17.07 4.74 13.39
N VAL A 211 -17.76 3.89 14.14
CA VAL A 211 -19.07 3.34 13.79
C VAL A 211 -20.12 4.09 14.60
N SER A 212 -21.14 4.59 13.93
CA SER A 212 -22.18 5.40 14.60
C SER A 212 -23.57 5.04 14.13
N ASN A 213 -24.54 5.25 14.99
CA ASN A 213 -25.95 5.22 14.65
C ASN A 213 -26.67 6.35 15.38
N GLY A 214 -28.00 6.31 15.35
CA GLY A 214 -28.83 7.26 16.03
C GLY A 214 -28.69 7.28 17.55
N PHE A 215 -28.17 6.25 18.18
CA PHE A 215 -28.08 6.10 19.66
C PHE A 215 -26.72 6.41 20.20
N GLY A 216 -25.68 6.36 19.38
CA GLY A 216 -24.34 6.67 19.80
C GLY A 216 -23.27 6.30 18.78
N LYS A 217 -22.05 6.20 19.27
CA LYS A 217 -20.88 5.88 18.47
C LYS A 217 -19.91 5.00 19.24
N THR A 218 -19.22 4.14 18.50
CA THR A 218 -18.16 3.26 19.00
C THR A 218 -16.97 3.35 18.03
N ILE A 219 -15.77 3.39 18.58
CA ILE A 219 -14.55 3.34 17.78
C ILE A 219 -13.98 1.91 17.83
N SER A 220 -13.45 1.41 16.71
CA SER A 220 -12.75 0.13 16.69
C SER A 220 -11.40 0.21 17.39
N GLU A 221 -10.80 -0.92 17.67
CA GLU A 221 -9.37 -1.01 17.90
C GLU A 221 -8.59 -0.51 16.69
N SER A 222 -7.32 -0.17 16.93
CA SER A 222 -6.45 0.36 15.90
C SER A 222 -5.70 -0.78 15.21
N ALA A 223 -5.75 -0.84 13.89
CA ALA A 223 -4.94 -1.72 13.06
C ALA A 223 -3.74 -0.97 12.50
N ARG A 224 -2.57 -1.57 12.55
CA ARG A 224 -1.32 -0.98 12.05
C ARG A 224 -1.04 -1.40 10.61
N LEU A 225 -0.64 -0.44 9.77
CA LEU A 225 -0.07 -0.70 8.46
C LEU A 225 1.44 -0.48 8.49
N ASP A 226 2.19 -1.54 8.28
CA ASP A 226 3.64 -1.52 8.15
C ASP A 226 4.07 -1.60 6.69
N ILE A 227 4.92 -0.68 6.29
CA ILE A 227 5.46 -0.65 4.91
C ILE A 227 6.87 -1.23 4.90
N TYR A 228 7.09 -2.13 3.94
CA TYR A 228 8.34 -2.82 3.74
C TYR A 228 8.98 -2.47 2.41
N TYR A 229 10.32 -2.55 2.35
CA TYR A 229 11.12 -2.36 1.16
C TYR A 229 11.97 -3.60 0.86
N LYS A 230 12.23 -3.86 -0.43
CA LYS A 230 13.14 -4.92 -0.89
C LYS A 230 14.55 -4.37 -1.02
N LEU A 231 15.52 -5.18 -0.60
CA LEU A 231 16.94 -5.00 -0.89
C LEU A 231 17.35 -6.06 -1.93
N LYS A 232 17.83 -5.61 -3.08
CA LYS A 232 18.45 -6.43 -4.11
C LYS A 232 19.94 -6.16 -4.12
N LEU A 233 20.73 -7.23 -4.11
CA LEU A 233 22.19 -7.16 -4.13
C LEU A 233 22.71 -7.74 -5.44
N ALA A 234 23.77 -7.14 -5.97
CA ALA A 234 24.47 -7.58 -7.16
C ALA A 234 25.99 -7.58 -6.89
N LEU A 235 26.72 -8.34 -7.68
CA LEU A 235 28.19 -8.42 -7.65
C LEU A 235 28.72 -8.08 -9.04
N GLU A 236 29.76 -7.23 -9.09
CA GLU A 236 30.64 -7.08 -10.23
C GLU A 236 32.04 -7.53 -9.80
N GLY A 237 32.65 -8.45 -10.58
CA GLY A 237 33.85 -9.18 -10.19
C GLY A 237 33.53 -10.42 -9.35
N ARG A 238 34.46 -10.82 -8.44
CA ARG A 238 34.27 -12.00 -7.58
C ARG A 238 34.48 -11.63 -6.12
N GLY A 239 33.51 -11.96 -5.31
CA GLY A 239 33.49 -11.67 -3.87
C GLY A 239 32.20 -12.13 -3.23
N GLY A 240 31.97 -11.72 -2.00
CA GLY A 240 30.76 -11.98 -1.23
C GLY A 240 30.19 -10.69 -0.66
N ILE A 241 28.87 -10.72 -0.36
CA ILE A 241 28.19 -9.67 0.38
C ILE A 241 27.54 -10.30 1.60
N GLY A 242 27.95 -9.87 2.79
CA GLY A 242 27.26 -10.14 4.04
C GLY A 242 26.15 -9.12 4.26
N VAL A 243 25.05 -9.57 4.85
CA VAL A 243 23.86 -8.75 5.16
C VAL A 243 23.47 -8.96 6.61
N ASP A 244 23.43 -7.92 7.40
CA ASP A 244 22.98 -7.99 8.79
C ASP A 244 21.89 -6.94 9.06
N PRO A 245 20.69 -7.38 9.49
CA PRO A 245 20.20 -8.76 9.63
C PRO A 245 20.00 -9.46 8.27
N GLU A 246 20.23 -10.79 8.22
CA GLU A 246 20.15 -11.61 7.00
C GLU A 246 18.71 -11.73 6.50
N LYS A 247 18.29 -10.76 5.72
CA LYS A 247 16.95 -10.63 5.12
C LYS A 247 17.06 -9.95 3.75
N SER A 248 16.00 -10.06 2.96
CA SER A 248 15.86 -9.34 1.67
C SER A 248 14.71 -8.32 1.68
N VAL A 249 13.92 -8.30 2.76
CA VAL A 249 12.77 -7.40 2.96
C VAL A 249 12.86 -6.80 4.36
N PHE A 250 12.76 -5.49 4.43
CA PHE A 250 12.97 -4.72 5.66
C PHE A 250 11.84 -3.73 5.88
N LEU A 251 11.46 -3.54 7.13
CA LEU A 251 10.54 -2.47 7.51
C LEU A 251 11.15 -1.11 7.15
N ALA A 252 10.31 -0.20 6.67
CA ALA A 252 10.72 1.17 6.37
C ALA A 252 11.45 1.82 7.56
N GLY A 253 12.60 2.44 7.26
CA GLY A 253 13.47 3.05 8.27
C GLY A 253 14.47 2.09 8.94
N ASN A 254 14.39 0.77 8.71
CA ASN A 254 15.42 -0.14 9.23
C ASN A 254 16.80 0.19 8.65
N LYS A 255 17.82 0.05 9.49
CA LYS A 255 19.21 0.07 9.06
C LYS A 255 19.69 -1.36 8.78
N VAL A 256 20.43 -1.52 7.68
CA VAL A 256 21.03 -2.77 7.24
C VAL A 256 22.51 -2.54 7.07
N THR A 257 23.32 -3.41 7.65
CA THR A 257 24.77 -3.41 7.46
C THR A 257 25.12 -4.34 6.32
N LEU A 258 25.86 -3.83 5.34
CA LEU A 258 26.42 -4.61 4.24
C LEU A 258 27.93 -4.70 4.43
N SER A 259 28.49 -5.90 4.25
CA SER A 259 29.94 -6.13 4.31
C SER A 259 30.40 -6.84 3.04
N ALA A 260 31.42 -6.29 2.39
CA ALA A 260 32.05 -6.88 1.21
C ALA A 260 33.21 -7.78 1.64
N SER A 261 33.40 -8.88 0.92
CA SER A 261 34.55 -9.76 1.09
C SER A 261 35.10 -10.18 -0.26
N SER A 262 36.38 -9.89 -0.52
CA SER A 262 37.05 -10.22 -1.79
C SER A 262 37.29 -11.71 -1.92
N ALA A 263 37.08 -12.28 -3.10
CA ALA A 263 37.56 -13.60 -3.43
C ALA A 263 39.08 -13.57 -3.72
N THR A 264 39.76 -14.71 -3.65
CA THR A 264 41.16 -14.83 -4.00
C THR A 264 41.41 -14.29 -5.42
N GLY A 265 42.41 -13.38 -5.56
CA GLY A 265 42.75 -12.71 -6.83
C GLY A 265 41.82 -11.58 -7.22
N TYR A 266 41.04 -11.08 -6.27
CA TYR A 266 40.21 -9.88 -6.44
C TYR A 266 40.38 -8.95 -5.25
N SER A 267 40.37 -7.66 -5.53
CA SER A 267 40.43 -6.58 -4.53
C SER A 267 39.10 -5.83 -4.50
N TRP A 268 38.69 -5.44 -3.30
CA TRP A 268 37.55 -4.56 -3.07
C TRP A 268 37.76 -3.20 -3.72
N MET A 269 36.70 -2.69 -4.35
CA MET A 269 36.69 -1.36 -4.97
C MET A 269 35.75 -0.38 -4.25
N HIS A 270 34.45 -0.58 -4.42
CA HIS A 270 33.44 0.30 -3.87
C HIS A 270 32.02 -0.29 -3.98
N TRP A 271 31.11 0.29 -3.25
CA TRP A 271 29.67 0.10 -3.42
C TRP A 271 29.13 1.05 -4.49
N SER A 272 28.13 0.61 -5.27
CA SER A 272 27.43 1.39 -6.27
C SER A 272 25.92 1.09 -6.31
N GLY A 273 25.13 1.89 -7.04
CA GLY A 273 23.68 1.80 -7.10
C GLY A 273 23.03 2.73 -6.09
N ASP A 274 22.03 2.23 -5.32
CA ASP A 274 21.29 3.02 -4.34
C ASP A 274 22.05 3.25 -3.02
N ALA A 275 23.30 2.79 -2.92
CA ALA A 275 24.28 3.17 -1.92
C ALA A 275 25.64 3.25 -2.57
N ALA A 276 26.50 4.15 -2.08
CA ALA A 276 27.86 4.36 -2.56
C ALA A 276 28.82 4.48 -1.38
N GLY A 277 30.07 4.08 -1.59
CA GLY A 277 31.14 4.17 -0.59
C GLY A 277 32.31 3.27 -0.94
N SER A 278 33.51 3.59 -0.43
CA SER A 278 34.76 2.81 -0.60
C SER A 278 35.06 1.90 0.58
N ASP A 279 34.37 2.06 1.71
CA ASP A 279 34.55 1.20 2.87
C ASP A 279 33.95 -0.19 2.59
N GLU A 280 34.64 -1.25 3.00
CA GLU A 280 34.13 -2.62 2.84
C GLU A 280 32.83 -2.86 3.59
N THR A 281 32.56 -2.09 4.65
CA THR A 281 31.32 -2.18 5.42
C THR A 281 30.58 -0.86 5.41
N ILE A 282 29.30 -0.89 5.01
CA ILE A 282 28.41 0.28 4.99
C ILE A 282 27.10 0.00 5.73
N SER A 283 26.50 1.06 6.25
CA SER A 283 25.15 1.03 6.82
C SER A 283 24.17 1.72 5.89
N VAL A 284 23.10 1.02 5.52
CA VAL A 284 22.09 1.48 4.56
C VAL A 284 20.74 1.59 5.27
N THR A 285 20.08 2.74 5.15
CA THR A 285 18.71 2.91 5.64
C THR A 285 17.71 2.52 4.54
N MET A 286 16.73 1.68 4.89
CA MET A 286 15.69 1.20 3.98
C MET A 286 14.53 2.21 3.91
N ASP A 287 14.70 3.24 3.10
CA ASP A 287 13.73 4.32 2.84
C ASP A 287 13.03 4.19 1.46
N ALA A 288 13.49 3.24 0.66
CA ALA A 288 12.94 2.83 -0.63
C ALA A 288 13.33 1.37 -0.94
N HIS A 289 12.80 0.80 -2.04
CA HIS A 289 13.42 -0.39 -2.64
C HIS A 289 14.83 -0.02 -3.11
N LYS A 290 15.81 -0.86 -2.77
CA LYS A 290 17.21 -0.58 -3.09
C LYS A 290 17.84 -1.70 -3.91
N THR A 291 18.67 -1.31 -4.88
CA THR A 291 19.57 -2.20 -5.60
C THR A 291 20.99 -1.71 -5.40
N ILE A 292 21.83 -2.54 -4.76
CA ILE A 292 23.20 -2.18 -4.39
C ILE A 292 24.15 -3.22 -4.98
N THR A 293 25.23 -2.74 -5.59
CA THR A 293 26.25 -3.58 -6.23
C THR A 293 27.56 -3.44 -5.47
N ALA A 294 28.15 -4.58 -5.13
CA ALA A 294 29.53 -4.66 -4.64
C ALA A 294 30.46 -4.85 -5.84
N ASN A 295 31.43 -3.96 -5.98
CA ASN A 295 32.36 -3.96 -7.09
C ASN A 295 33.75 -4.43 -6.63
N PHE A 296 34.28 -5.45 -7.32
CA PHE A 296 35.58 -6.03 -7.10
C PHE A 296 36.40 -5.99 -8.37
N SER A 297 37.67 -5.56 -8.31
CA SER A 297 38.59 -5.64 -9.44
C SER A 297 39.41 -6.89 -9.34
N ARG A 298 39.76 -7.47 -10.46
CA ARG A 298 40.71 -8.57 -10.52
C ARG A 298 42.11 -8.05 -10.21
N ASP A 299 42.83 -8.76 -9.36
CA ASP A 299 44.24 -8.51 -9.09
C ASP A 299 45.05 -9.22 -10.18
N TYR A 300 45.63 -8.45 -11.07
CA TYR A 300 46.52 -9.00 -12.10
C TYR A 300 47.93 -9.13 -11.56
N ILE A 301 48.49 -10.32 -11.69
CA ILE A 301 49.93 -10.51 -11.54
C ILE A 301 50.56 -9.97 -12.82
N LEU A 302 51.21 -8.80 -12.70
CA LEU A 302 51.93 -8.22 -13.84
C LEU A 302 53.01 -9.17 -14.34
N PRO A 303 53.18 -9.33 -15.66
CA PRO A 303 54.19 -10.19 -16.20
C PRO A 303 55.60 -9.73 -15.77
N ASP A 304 56.43 -10.69 -15.44
CA ASP A 304 57.88 -10.45 -15.20
C ASP A 304 58.68 -11.18 -16.27
N LEU A 305 59.71 -10.50 -16.78
CA LEU A 305 60.61 -11.01 -17.80
C LEU A 305 62.00 -11.17 -17.23
N SER A 306 62.55 -12.38 -17.36
CA SER A 306 63.90 -12.66 -16.82
C SER A 306 64.66 -13.65 -17.73
N GLY A 307 65.89 -13.95 -17.38
CA GLY A 307 66.71 -14.96 -18.04
C GLY A 307 66.87 -14.76 -19.56
N ALA A 308 66.98 -13.48 -19.96
CA ALA A 308 67.24 -13.14 -21.37
C ALA A 308 68.58 -13.63 -21.84
N GLY A 309 68.60 -14.18 -23.07
CA GLY A 309 69.85 -14.70 -23.65
C GLY A 309 69.55 -15.39 -24.98
N PHE A 310 70.56 -16.01 -25.53
CA PHE A 310 70.47 -16.77 -26.81
C PHE A 310 70.45 -18.27 -26.52
N ASP A 311 69.62 -18.99 -27.20
CA ASP A 311 69.60 -20.44 -27.14
C ASP A 311 70.68 -21.06 -28.05
N VAL A 312 70.83 -22.37 -27.97
CA VAL A 312 71.83 -23.14 -28.79
C VAL A 312 71.58 -23.04 -30.32
N LYS A 313 70.43 -22.52 -30.72
CA LYS A 313 70.08 -22.26 -32.13
C LYS A 313 70.25 -20.79 -32.51
N GLY A 314 70.82 -19.96 -31.64
CA GLY A 314 71.02 -18.53 -31.88
C GLY A 314 69.73 -17.70 -31.81
N ARG A 315 68.65 -18.20 -31.21
CA ARG A 315 67.40 -17.43 -31.05
C ARG A 315 67.43 -16.67 -29.77
N PHE A 316 67.00 -15.43 -29.75
CA PHE A 316 66.80 -14.67 -28.50
C PHE A 316 65.68 -15.30 -27.69
N THR A 317 65.90 -15.55 -26.42
CA THR A 317 64.93 -16.18 -25.55
C THR A 317 64.84 -15.43 -24.24
N PHE A 318 63.70 -15.44 -23.59
CA PHE A 318 63.47 -14.95 -22.22
C PHE A 318 62.45 -15.80 -21.48
N LEU A 319 62.45 -15.73 -20.16
CA LEU A 319 61.43 -16.33 -19.31
C LEU A 319 60.33 -15.32 -19.10
N LEU A 320 59.10 -15.70 -19.39
CA LEU A 320 57.89 -14.98 -19.03
C LEU A 320 57.27 -15.65 -17.82
N SER A 321 57.17 -14.93 -16.71
CA SER A 321 56.39 -15.29 -15.55
C SER A 321 55.13 -14.45 -15.54
N SER A 322 53.98 -15.05 -15.51
CA SER A 322 52.66 -14.39 -15.43
C SER A 322 51.63 -15.34 -14.83
N GLU A 323 50.44 -14.86 -14.58
CA GLU A 323 49.34 -15.71 -14.12
C GLU A 323 49.08 -16.85 -15.12
N PRO A 324 48.88 -18.11 -14.65
CA PRO A 324 48.54 -19.22 -15.53
C PRO A 324 47.19 -18.95 -16.24
N GLY A 325 47.14 -19.13 -17.57
CA GLY A 325 45.99 -18.87 -18.40
C GLY A 325 45.87 -17.43 -18.92
N ALA A 326 46.75 -16.50 -18.47
CA ALA A 326 46.71 -15.11 -18.93
C ALA A 326 46.91 -14.98 -20.43
N ASN A 327 46.10 -14.16 -21.07
CA ASN A 327 46.26 -13.75 -22.46
C ASN A 327 47.21 -12.56 -22.49
N CYS A 328 48.38 -12.76 -23.10
CA CYS A 328 49.43 -11.79 -23.17
C CYS A 328 49.65 -11.33 -24.63
N GLU A 329 49.90 -10.04 -24.80
CA GLU A 329 50.44 -9.48 -26.03
C GLU A 329 51.94 -9.19 -25.87
N ILE A 330 52.76 -9.84 -26.66
CA ILE A 330 54.21 -9.61 -26.69
C ILE A 330 54.48 -8.49 -27.67
N GLN A 331 55.15 -7.45 -27.20
CA GLN A 331 55.51 -6.28 -28.01
C GLN A 331 57.04 -6.14 -28.13
N GLY A 332 57.44 -5.62 -29.27
CA GLY A 332 58.84 -5.30 -29.55
C GLY A 332 59.04 -3.80 -29.77
N SER A 333 60.27 -3.35 -29.54
CA SER A 333 60.72 -2.00 -29.80
C SER A 333 62.21 -1.98 -30.15
N THR A 334 62.62 -1.08 -31.06
CA THR A 334 64.04 -0.82 -31.35
C THR A 334 64.56 0.41 -30.67
N ASP A 335 63.68 1.27 -30.10
CA ASP A 335 64.07 2.53 -29.45
C ASP A 335 63.64 2.57 -27.96
N GLY A 336 62.84 1.57 -27.50
CA GLY A 336 62.29 1.53 -26.15
C GLY A 336 61.12 2.52 -25.92
N ILE A 337 60.72 3.25 -26.96
CA ILE A 337 59.66 4.28 -26.89
C ILE A 337 58.46 3.83 -27.71
N ARG A 338 58.67 3.42 -28.94
CA ARG A 338 57.63 2.97 -29.86
C ARG A 338 57.56 1.45 -29.81
N TRP A 339 56.40 0.95 -29.42
CA TRP A 339 56.17 -0.48 -29.28
C TRP A 339 55.17 -0.96 -30.31
N TYR A 340 55.43 -2.10 -30.94
CA TYR A 340 54.61 -2.75 -31.92
C TYR A 340 54.36 -4.20 -31.53
N LYS A 341 53.14 -4.68 -31.80
CA LYS A 341 52.75 -6.04 -31.51
C LYS A 341 53.57 -7.05 -32.30
N LEU A 342 54.11 -8.04 -31.61
CA LEU A 342 54.80 -9.15 -32.20
C LEU A 342 53.91 -10.39 -32.31
N VAL A 343 53.27 -10.77 -31.19
CA VAL A 343 52.44 -11.97 -31.13
C VAL A 343 51.52 -11.93 -29.92
N ASP A 344 50.30 -12.54 -30.04
CA ASP A 344 49.49 -12.91 -28.89
C ASP A 344 49.93 -14.26 -28.37
N TYR A 345 50.03 -14.36 -27.03
CA TYR A 345 50.44 -15.55 -26.36
C TYR A 345 49.62 -15.83 -25.11
N GLN A 346 49.08 -17.06 -25.02
CA GLN A 346 48.37 -17.51 -23.80
C GLN A 346 49.35 -18.29 -22.92
N ASN A 347 49.71 -17.74 -21.77
CA ASN A 347 50.60 -18.40 -20.82
C ASN A 347 49.86 -19.47 -19.98
N LYS A 348 49.84 -20.71 -20.46
CA LYS A 348 49.11 -21.81 -19.84
C LYS A 348 49.67 -22.27 -18.49
N ASN A 349 50.98 -22.11 -18.29
CA ASN A 349 51.70 -22.74 -17.18
C ASN A 349 52.27 -21.73 -16.16
N GLY A 350 52.06 -20.43 -16.33
CA GLY A 350 52.56 -19.39 -15.43
C GLY A 350 54.05 -19.01 -15.65
N LEU A 351 54.91 -19.97 -15.93
CA LEU A 351 56.31 -19.71 -16.26
C LEU A 351 56.69 -20.44 -17.55
N VAL A 352 57.16 -19.69 -18.57
CA VAL A 352 57.46 -20.23 -19.86
C VAL A 352 58.67 -19.52 -20.52
N ARG A 353 59.51 -20.26 -21.24
CA ARG A 353 60.56 -19.69 -22.04
C ARG A 353 60.05 -19.39 -23.46
N ILE A 354 60.09 -18.11 -23.83
CA ILE A 354 59.62 -17.61 -25.11
C ILE A 354 60.84 -17.46 -26.07
N PRO A 355 60.87 -18.18 -27.19
CA PRO A 355 61.89 -17.96 -28.22
C PRO A 355 61.36 -16.87 -29.17
N MET A 356 62.18 -15.89 -29.49
CA MET A 356 61.93 -14.84 -30.48
C MET A 356 62.89 -14.97 -31.66
N ALA A 357 62.44 -14.60 -32.86
CA ALA A 357 63.36 -14.53 -33.98
C ALA A 357 64.42 -13.45 -33.74
N TYR A 358 65.67 -13.86 -33.80
CA TYR A 358 66.77 -12.92 -33.77
C TYR A 358 66.96 -12.31 -35.16
N ASN A 359 67.02 -10.97 -35.21
CA ASN A 359 67.30 -10.25 -36.45
C ASN A 359 68.66 -9.58 -36.39
N ALA A 360 69.64 -10.20 -37.05
CA ALA A 360 71.01 -9.71 -37.10
C ALA A 360 71.17 -8.31 -37.72
N GLY A 361 70.20 -7.83 -38.49
CA GLY A 361 70.17 -6.51 -39.06
C GLY A 361 69.64 -5.39 -38.17
N VAL A 362 69.26 -5.73 -36.91
CA VAL A 362 68.74 -4.76 -35.94
C VAL A 362 69.76 -4.59 -34.83
N GLU A 363 70.27 -3.36 -34.62
CA GLU A 363 71.30 -3.06 -33.61
C GLU A 363 70.86 -3.37 -32.20
N LYS A 364 69.58 -3.15 -31.90
CA LYS A 364 68.98 -3.42 -30.61
C LYS A 364 67.49 -3.74 -30.72
N GLN A 365 67.04 -4.63 -29.88
CA GLN A 365 65.61 -4.97 -29.78
C GLN A 365 65.24 -5.15 -28.31
N PHE A 366 64.13 -4.51 -27.91
CA PHE A 366 63.55 -4.61 -26.57
C PHE A 366 62.23 -5.35 -26.71
N VAL A 367 61.80 -6.06 -25.64
CA VAL A 367 60.55 -6.80 -25.55
C VAL A 367 59.89 -6.42 -24.23
N ARG A 368 58.60 -6.20 -24.29
CA ARG A 368 57.70 -6.12 -23.15
C ARG A 368 56.47 -6.99 -23.36
N VAL A 369 55.76 -7.26 -22.29
CA VAL A 369 54.54 -8.06 -22.36
C VAL A 369 53.40 -7.28 -21.73
N LEU A 370 52.25 -7.29 -22.37
CA LEU A 370 51.02 -6.71 -21.91
C LEU A 370 50.03 -7.83 -21.57
N VAL A 371 49.19 -7.64 -20.56
CA VAL A 371 48.13 -8.56 -20.19
C VAL A 371 46.79 -7.95 -20.58
N ALA A 372 45.97 -8.71 -21.28
CA ALA A 372 44.62 -8.31 -21.65
C ALA A 372 43.66 -8.34 -20.43
N ASP A 373 42.81 -7.34 -20.31
CA ASP A 373 41.75 -7.31 -19.31
C ASP A 373 40.60 -8.22 -19.78
N GLU A 374 40.34 -9.32 -19.03
CA GLU A 374 39.25 -10.26 -19.37
C GLU A 374 37.85 -9.68 -19.16
N LEU A 375 37.72 -8.70 -18.24
CA LEU A 375 36.44 -8.03 -17.97
C LEU A 375 36.11 -6.91 -18.98
N SER A 376 37.14 -6.45 -19.68
CA SER A 376 37.02 -5.39 -20.70
C SER A 376 37.79 -5.80 -21.94
N PRO A 377 37.21 -6.62 -22.81
CA PRO A 377 37.89 -7.06 -24.05
C PRO A 377 38.43 -5.87 -24.84
N GLY A 378 39.70 -5.90 -25.16
CA GLY A 378 40.42 -4.82 -25.87
C GLY A 378 41.07 -3.77 -24.96
N ARG A 379 40.90 -3.83 -23.64
CA ARG A 379 41.63 -3.03 -22.67
C ARG A 379 42.79 -3.85 -22.11
N LEU A 380 43.94 -3.21 -21.97
CA LEU A 380 45.11 -3.83 -21.37
C LEU A 380 45.13 -3.60 -19.85
N ALA A 381 45.28 -4.67 -19.07
CA ALA A 381 45.31 -4.60 -17.61
C ALA A 381 46.61 -4.01 -17.08
N GLY A 382 47.71 -4.21 -17.79
CA GLY A 382 49.01 -3.70 -17.44
C GLY A 382 50.12 -4.20 -18.39
N HIS A 383 51.32 -3.69 -18.19
CA HIS A 383 52.50 -4.14 -18.91
C HIS A 383 53.48 -4.83 -17.92
N SER A 384 54.44 -5.58 -18.46
CA SER A 384 55.47 -6.23 -17.66
C SER A 384 56.22 -5.24 -16.77
N LEU A 385 56.62 -5.70 -15.58
CA LEU A 385 57.39 -4.94 -14.60
C LEU A 385 58.72 -4.47 -15.18
N ASN A 386 59.27 -5.21 -16.14
CA ASN A 386 60.53 -4.93 -16.81
C ASN A 386 60.41 -5.22 -18.31
N GLY A 387 61.43 -4.87 -19.04
CA GLY A 387 61.65 -5.25 -20.42
C GLY A 387 63.00 -5.99 -20.53
N VAL A 388 63.07 -6.87 -21.50
CA VAL A 388 64.31 -7.58 -21.84
C VAL A 388 64.66 -7.27 -23.29
N GLY A 389 65.94 -7.40 -23.64
CA GLY A 389 66.36 -7.14 -25.00
C GLY A 389 67.83 -7.50 -25.22
N TYR A 390 68.27 -7.21 -26.42
CA TYR A 390 69.69 -7.34 -26.80
C TYR A 390 70.16 -6.08 -27.56
N VAL A 391 71.45 -5.86 -27.51
CA VAL A 391 72.12 -4.84 -28.31
C VAL A 391 73.24 -5.54 -29.06
N ASN A 392 73.31 -5.35 -30.35
CA ASN A 392 74.42 -5.75 -31.18
C ASN A 392 75.54 -4.68 -31.03
N LEU A 393 76.70 -5.09 -30.69
CA LEU A 393 77.87 -4.21 -30.63
C LEU A 393 78.85 -4.68 -31.73
N ASP A 394 79.17 -3.81 -32.67
CA ASP A 394 80.27 -4.02 -33.56
C ASP A 394 81.57 -3.70 -32.77
N ILE A 395 82.37 -4.76 -32.51
CA ILE A 395 83.66 -4.62 -31.88
C ILE A 395 84.67 -4.60 -33.00
N PRO A 396 85.33 -3.45 -33.27
CA PRO A 396 86.37 -3.41 -34.29
C PRO A 396 87.57 -4.33 -33.94
N PRO A 397 88.24 -4.91 -34.92
CA PRO A 397 89.42 -5.71 -34.67
C PRO A 397 90.49 -4.87 -33.95
N GLY A 398 91.10 -5.42 -32.86
CA GLY A 398 92.11 -4.79 -32.07
C GLY A 398 93.48 -4.71 -32.77
#